data_2b72da821f6b961c30d16c1ad23fcd51
#
_entry.id   2b72da821f6b961c30d16c1ad23fcd51
#
_cell.length_a   1.000
_cell.length_b   1.000
_cell.length_c   1.000
_cell.angle_alpha   90.00
_cell.angle_beta   90.00
_cell.angle_gamma   90.00
#
_symmetry.space_group_name_H-M   'P 1'
#
loop_
_entity.id
_entity.type
_entity.pdbx_description
1 polymer ?
#
loop_
_entity_poly.entity_id
_entity_poly.type
_entity_poly.pdbx_seq_one_letter_code
_entity_poly.pdbx_strand_id
1 'polypeptide(L)'
;MPVVQFSDKDIDELITVPKYLPADYRSRLRTRARSYSDKHEEGQLEIDVQDKGTFRVIIRKNRINPLDFSAILGYIPPERTRVFRLRRYNGIHKHTNKIERNSFRAFHIHYATQRYQEAGWDIDAYAEITDRYTTIDGAWELLLDECNFIRPEAEKIQPKML
;
A
#
# COMPACT_ATOMS: atom_id res chain seq x y z
N MET A 1 -19.24 20.53 -2.47
CA MET A 1 -19.59 19.09 -2.57
C MET A 1 -18.33 18.26 -2.66
N PRO A 2 -18.18 17.24 -1.85
CA PRO A 2 -17.07 16.30 -2.00
C PRO A 2 -17.11 15.62 -3.37
N VAL A 3 -15.92 15.37 -3.93
CA VAL A 3 -15.79 14.75 -5.26
C VAL A 3 -15.35 13.31 -5.08
N VAL A 4 -16.14 12.37 -5.62
CA VAL A 4 -15.78 10.96 -5.67
C VAL A 4 -14.93 10.73 -6.91
N GLN A 5 -13.64 10.40 -6.72
CA GLN A 5 -12.72 10.10 -7.82
C GLN A 5 -12.89 8.67 -8.31
N PHE A 6 -13.15 7.72 -7.40
CA PHE A 6 -13.25 6.31 -7.72
C PHE A 6 -14.40 5.68 -6.94
N SER A 7 -15.28 4.97 -7.64
CA SER A 7 -16.31 4.15 -7.01
C SER A 7 -15.65 2.93 -6.35
N ASP A 8 -16.40 2.24 -5.48
CA ASP A 8 -15.92 0.97 -4.91
C ASP A 8 -15.59 -0.04 -6.00
N LYS A 9 -16.40 -0.06 -7.08
CA LYS A 9 -16.13 -0.92 -8.23
C LYS A 9 -14.81 -0.57 -8.91
N ASP A 10 -14.56 0.73 -9.15
CA ASP A 10 -13.31 1.19 -9.75
C ASP A 10 -12.10 0.79 -8.88
N ILE A 11 -12.23 0.98 -7.58
CA ILE A 11 -11.16 0.63 -6.62
C ILE A 11 -10.88 -0.87 -6.70
N ASP A 12 -11.92 -1.70 -6.70
CA ASP A 12 -11.78 -3.14 -6.77
C ASP A 12 -11.08 -3.58 -8.07
N GLU A 13 -11.45 -2.98 -9.19
CA GLU A 13 -10.82 -3.25 -10.48
C GLU A 13 -9.32 -2.89 -10.45
N LEU A 14 -8.95 -1.76 -9.84
CA LEU A 14 -7.55 -1.34 -9.72
C LEU A 14 -6.75 -2.26 -8.80
N ILE A 15 -7.37 -2.75 -7.73
CA ILE A 15 -6.74 -3.71 -6.83
C ILE A 15 -6.49 -5.04 -7.53
N THR A 16 -7.46 -5.52 -8.32
CA THR A 16 -7.41 -6.86 -8.90
C THR A 16 -6.71 -6.95 -10.25
N VAL A 17 -6.47 -5.83 -10.94
CA VAL A 17 -5.77 -5.87 -12.22
C VAL A 17 -4.36 -6.46 -12.03
N PRO A 18 -3.92 -7.41 -12.91
CA PRO A 18 -2.58 -8.00 -12.77
C PRO A 18 -1.49 -6.94 -12.92
N LYS A 19 -0.53 -6.97 -12.01
CA LYS A 19 0.62 -6.07 -11.98
C LYS A 19 1.89 -6.92 -11.97
N TYR A 20 2.67 -6.87 -13.04
CA TYR A 20 3.82 -7.74 -13.21
C TYR A 20 5.06 -7.12 -12.59
N LEU A 21 5.62 -7.81 -11.59
CA LEU A 21 6.83 -7.36 -10.90
C LEU A 21 8.06 -7.60 -11.78
N PRO A 22 8.98 -6.62 -11.87
CA PRO A 22 10.25 -6.85 -12.56
C PRO A 22 11.14 -7.80 -11.74
N ALA A 23 12.13 -8.41 -12.41
CA ALA A 23 13.00 -9.40 -11.78
C ALA A 23 13.74 -8.82 -10.55
N ASP A 24 14.06 -7.53 -10.56
CA ASP A 24 14.81 -6.84 -9.51
C ASP A 24 13.93 -6.10 -8.50
N TYR A 25 12.66 -6.47 -8.40
CA TYR A 25 11.70 -5.72 -7.56
C TYR A 25 12.11 -5.67 -6.08
N ARG A 26 12.72 -6.73 -5.55
CA ARG A 26 13.12 -6.75 -4.14
C ARG A 26 14.21 -5.73 -3.84
N SER A 27 15.18 -5.58 -4.74
CA SER A 27 16.25 -4.60 -4.56
C SER A 27 15.72 -3.18 -4.73
N ARG A 28 14.76 -2.96 -5.62
CA ARG A 28 14.12 -1.65 -5.80
C ARG A 28 13.29 -1.22 -4.59
N LEU A 29 12.67 -2.18 -3.91
CA LEU A 29 11.88 -1.90 -2.71
C LEU A 29 12.72 -1.78 -1.44
N ARG A 30 14.04 -1.99 -1.54
CA ARG A 30 14.93 -1.82 -0.39
C ARG A 30 14.84 -0.39 0.14
N THR A 31 14.58 -0.26 1.43
CA THR A 31 14.44 1.04 2.07
C THR A 31 15.79 1.72 2.29
N ARG A 32 15.80 3.04 2.10
CA ARG A 32 16.98 3.87 2.32
C ARG A 32 16.58 5.16 3.02
N ALA A 33 17.43 5.63 3.95
CA ALA A 33 17.24 6.90 4.60
C ALA A 33 17.67 8.03 3.64
N ARG A 34 16.94 9.15 3.65
CA ARG A 34 17.29 10.34 2.87
C ARG A 34 18.57 10.98 3.38
N SER A 35 18.80 10.89 4.70
CA SER A 35 19.98 11.42 5.35
C SER A 35 20.31 10.56 6.54
N TYR A 36 21.54 10.70 7.06
CA TYR A 36 22.00 9.97 8.23
C TYR A 36 21.14 10.20 9.48
N SER A 37 20.58 11.41 9.62
CA SER A 37 19.76 11.79 10.76
C SER A 37 18.27 11.47 10.58
N ASP A 38 17.86 11.00 9.43
CA ASP A 38 16.45 10.69 9.15
C ASP A 38 16.01 9.45 9.94
N LYS A 39 14.88 9.55 10.63
CA LYS A 39 14.29 8.44 11.38
C LYS A 39 13.61 7.43 10.48
N HIS A 40 13.29 7.80 9.25
CA HIS A 40 12.54 6.95 8.33
C HIS A 40 13.39 6.55 7.13
N GLU A 41 13.16 5.34 6.67
CA GLU A 41 13.67 4.81 5.41
C GLU A 41 12.50 4.57 4.47
N GLU A 42 12.73 4.76 3.18
CA GLU A 42 11.71 4.56 2.17
C GLU A 42 12.26 3.83 0.95
N GLY A 43 11.46 2.93 0.40
CA GLY A 43 11.72 2.28 -0.88
C GLY A 43 10.48 2.42 -1.76
N GLN A 44 10.66 2.55 -3.07
CA GLN A 44 9.58 2.72 -4.02
C GLN A 44 9.78 1.88 -5.26
N LEU A 45 8.65 1.44 -5.83
CA LEU A 45 8.62 0.71 -7.11
C LEU A 45 7.40 1.17 -7.89
N GLU A 46 7.59 1.56 -9.15
CA GLU A 46 6.48 1.90 -10.04
C GLU A 46 6.31 0.84 -11.11
N ILE A 47 5.07 0.51 -11.40
CA ILE A 47 4.69 -0.46 -12.42
C ILE A 47 3.61 0.17 -13.30
N ASP A 48 3.89 0.28 -14.61
CA ASP A 48 2.91 0.74 -15.57
C ASP A 48 2.05 -0.43 -16.02
N VAL A 49 0.73 -0.22 -16.04
CA VAL A 49 -0.23 -1.19 -16.57
C VAL A 49 -0.90 -0.55 -17.79
N GLN A 50 -0.74 -1.18 -18.93
CA GLN A 50 -1.25 -0.66 -20.21
C GLN A 50 -2.73 -0.31 -20.11
N ASP A 51 -3.10 0.88 -20.57
CA ASP A 51 -4.48 1.41 -20.60
C ASP A 51 -5.08 1.66 -19.21
N LYS A 52 -4.31 1.46 -18.14
CA LYS A 52 -4.81 1.69 -16.77
C LYS A 52 -4.10 2.85 -16.08
N GLY A 53 -2.77 2.93 -16.16
CA GLY A 53 -1.97 3.93 -15.48
C GLY A 53 -0.81 3.32 -14.75
N THR A 54 -0.30 4.01 -13.73
CA THR A 54 0.88 3.60 -12.97
C THR A 54 0.49 3.24 -11.55
N PHE A 55 1.02 2.10 -11.08
CA PHE A 55 0.88 1.69 -9.68
C PHE A 55 2.21 1.89 -8.98
N ARG A 56 2.17 2.50 -7.80
CA ARG A 56 3.37 2.75 -7.00
C ARG A 56 3.27 2.00 -5.68
N VAL A 57 4.25 1.15 -5.41
CA VAL A 57 4.40 0.52 -4.10
C VAL A 57 5.42 1.35 -3.32
N ILE A 58 5.05 1.74 -2.10
CA ILE A 58 5.92 2.52 -1.22
C ILE A 58 6.07 1.75 0.08
N ILE A 59 7.32 1.51 0.48
CA ILE A 59 7.63 0.88 1.76
C ILE A 59 8.30 1.94 2.63
N ARG A 60 7.73 2.22 3.79
CA ARG A 60 8.30 3.15 4.78
C ARG A 60 8.46 2.43 6.10
N LYS A 61 9.59 2.63 6.74
CA LYS A 61 9.81 2.10 8.08
C LYS A 61 10.58 3.09 8.94
N ASN A 62 10.32 3.01 10.23
CA ASN A 62 11.05 3.77 11.24
C ASN A 62 12.31 3.00 11.59
N ARG A 63 13.47 3.67 11.57
CA ARG A 63 14.78 3.04 11.85
C ARG A 63 14.94 2.63 13.31
N ILE A 64 14.15 3.22 14.19
CA ILE A 64 14.25 3.02 15.64
C ILE A 64 13.16 2.08 16.12
N ASN A 65 11.91 2.30 15.67
CA ASN A 65 10.76 1.51 16.10
C ASN A 65 10.30 0.58 14.98
N PRO A 66 10.59 -0.74 15.07
CA PRO A 66 10.23 -1.69 14.01
C PRO A 66 8.73 -1.91 13.86
N LEU A 67 7.92 -1.45 14.81
CA LEU A 67 6.47 -1.56 14.74
C LEU A 67 5.81 -0.38 14.01
N ASP A 68 6.58 0.65 13.68
CA ASP A 68 6.10 1.81 12.93
C ASP A 68 6.54 1.68 11.47
N PHE A 69 5.62 1.26 10.61
CA PHE A 69 5.88 1.06 9.18
C PHE A 69 4.61 1.22 8.36
N SER A 70 4.77 1.36 7.06
CA SER A 70 3.68 1.36 6.09
C SER A 70 4.12 0.70 4.79
N ALA A 71 3.27 -0.18 4.27
CA ALA A 71 3.38 -0.69 2.91
C ALA A 71 2.17 -0.16 2.15
N ILE A 72 2.39 0.67 1.12
CA ILE A 72 1.35 1.46 0.49
C ILE A 72 1.23 1.09 -0.98
N LEU A 73 0.00 0.88 -1.45
CA LEU A 73 -0.31 0.81 -2.87
C LEU A 73 -0.95 2.13 -3.30
N GLY A 74 -0.25 2.87 -4.15
CA GLY A 74 -0.74 4.09 -4.77
C GLY A 74 -1.07 3.85 -6.24
N TYR A 75 -1.96 4.67 -6.75
CA TYR A 75 -2.38 4.66 -8.16
C TYR A 75 -2.26 6.06 -8.74
N ILE A 76 -1.66 6.16 -9.92
CA ILE A 76 -1.52 7.41 -10.67
C ILE A 76 -2.24 7.22 -12.00
N PRO A 77 -3.40 7.87 -12.20
CA PRO A 77 -4.13 7.77 -13.47
C PRO A 77 -3.29 8.25 -14.64
N PRO A 78 -3.58 7.80 -15.89
CA PRO A 78 -2.88 8.28 -17.07
C PRO A 78 -2.93 9.80 -17.18
N GLU A 79 -1.81 10.39 -17.59
CA GLU A 79 -1.66 11.83 -17.81
C GLU A 79 -1.88 12.68 -16.56
N ARG A 80 -1.75 12.07 -15.37
CA ARG A 80 -1.84 12.78 -14.09
C ARG A 80 -0.58 12.53 -13.28
N THR A 81 -0.39 13.33 -12.23
CA THR A 81 0.75 13.21 -11.33
C THR A 81 0.32 12.87 -9.90
N ARG A 82 -0.96 13.07 -9.58
CA ARG A 82 -1.48 12.81 -8.24
C ARG A 82 -1.55 11.32 -7.96
N VAL A 83 -1.03 10.92 -6.79
CA VAL A 83 -1.09 9.55 -6.31
C VAL A 83 -2.33 9.40 -5.43
N PHE A 84 -3.16 8.40 -5.74
CA PHE A 84 -4.29 8.01 -4.90
C PHE A 84 -3.92 6.74 -4.17
N ARG A 85 -3.93 6.78 -2.83
CA ARG A 85 -3.62 5.60 -2.03
C ARG A 85 -4.83 4.67 -2.01
N LEU A 86 -4.66 3.47 -2.57
CA LEU A 86 -5.73 2.48 -2.65
C LEU A 86 -5.74 1.56 -1.44
N ARG A 87 -4.57 1.29 -0.87
CA ARG A 87 -4.43 0.42 0.28
C ARG A 87 -3.15 0.71 1.04
N ARG A 88 -3.19 0.63 2.36
CA ARG A 88 -2.00 0.79 3.21
C ARG A 88 -2.01 -0.27 4.29
N TYR A 89 -0.93 -1.01 4.38
CA TYR A 89 -0.70 -2.02 5.41
C TYR A 89 0.22 -1.41 6.45
N ASN A 90 -0.35 -1.00 7.58
CA ASN A 90 0.34 -0.19 8.59
C ASN A 90 0.75 -0.99 9.81
N GLY A 91 1.85 -0.55 10.45
CA GLY A 91 2.26 -1.03 11.76
C GLY A 91 1.34 -0.54 12.88
N ILE A 92 1.85 -0.56 14.10
CA ILE A 92 1.06 -0.16 15.27
C ILE A 92 1.17 1.36 15.48
N HIS A 93 0.07 2.05 15.28
CA HIS A 93 -0.12 3.43 15.71
C HIS A 93 -1.61 3.72 15.84
N LYS A 94 -1.93 4.83 16.49
CA LYS A 94 -3.32 5.18 16.75
C LYS A 94 -4.02 5.59 15.45
N HIS A 95 -5.23 5.09 15.25
CA HIS A 95 -6.10 5.47 14.14
C HIS A 95 -7.53 5.66 14.61
N THR A 96 -8.23 6.62 14.01
CA THR A 96 -9.64 6.86 14.24
C THR A 96 -10.40 6.83 12.92
N ASN A 97 -11.41 5.96 12.84
CA ASN A 97 -12.34 5.92 11.71
C ASN A 97 -13.41 6.98 11.93
N LYS A 98 -13.43 8.02 11.10
CA LYS A 98 -14.29 9.20 11.30
C LYS A 98 -15.77 8.89 11.15
N ILE A 99 -16.16 8.04 10.20
CA ILE A 99 -17.57 7.69 9.97
C ILE A 99 -18.06 6.74 11.05
N GLU A 100 -17.31 5.68 11.34
CA GLU A 100 -17.66 4.68 12.35
C GLU A 100 -17.49 5.17 13.77
N ARG A 101 -16.70 6.22 13.99
CA ARG A 101 -16.41 6.82 15.28
C ARG A 101 -15.76 5.83 16.25
N ASN A 102 -14.83 5.00 15.74
CA ASN A 102 -14.05 4.12 16.58
C ASN A 102 -12.56 4.38 16.43
N SER A 103 -11.82 4.14 17.49
CA SER A 103 -10.37 4.33 17.53
C SER A 103 -9.70 3.08 18.04
N PHE A 104 -8.46 2.87 17.60
CA PHE A 104 -7.65 1.72 18.04
C PHE A 104 -6.16 2.04 17.87
N ARG A 105 -5.34 1.21 18.50
CA ARG A 105 -3.89 1.23 18.35
C ARG A 105 -3.45 -0.23 18.13
N ALA A 106 -3.26 -0.60 16.87
CA ALA A 106 -2.96 -1.96 16.47
C ALA A 106 -2.40 -1.96 15.05
N PHE A 107 -1.89 -3.10 14.60
CA PHE A 107 -1.66 -3.31 13.17
C PHE A 107 -3.00 -3.14 12.45
N HIS A 108 -3.01 -2.40 11.36
CA HIS A 108 -4.26 -2.12 10.66
C HIS A 108 -4.01 -1.88 9.17
N ILE A 109 -5.06 -2.10 8.38
CA ILE A 109 -5.03 -1.92 6.94
C ILE A 109 -6.03 -0.83 6.57
N HIS A 110 -5.55 0.19 5.85
CA HIS A 110 -6.41 1.22 5.28
C HIS A 110 -6.92 0.76 3.92
N TYR A 111 -8.21 0.97 3.69
CA TYR A 111 -8.88 0.64 2.44
C TYR A 111 -9.45 1.91 1.82
N ALA A 112 -9.17 2.12 0.53
CA ALA A 112 -9.86 3.16 -0.23
C ALA A 112 -11.34 2.81 -0.33
N THR A 113 -12.22 3.78 -0.10
CA THR A 113 -13.67 3.56 -0.16
C THR A 113 -14.36 4.75 -0.83
N GLN A 114 -15.48 4.48 -1.49
CA GLN A 114 -16.32 5.51 -2.06
C GLN A 114 -16.98 6.35 -0.96
N ARG A 115 -17.50 5.70 0.09
CA ARG A 115 -18.23 6.39 1.15
C ARG A 115 -17.42 7.41 1.94
N TYR A 116 -16.11 7.19 2.12
CA TYR A 116 -15.26 8.19 2.76
C TYR A 116 -15.03 9.39 1.84
N GLN A 117 -14.90 9.17 0.54
CA GLN A 117 -14.83 10.28 -0.43
C GLN A 117 -16.13 11.10 -0.42
N GLU A 118 -17.28 10.43 -0.39
CA GLU A 118 -18.58 11.09 -0.32
C GLU A 118 -18.71 11.96 0.93
N ALA A 119 -18.12 11.54 2.04
CA ALA A 119 -18.13 12.27 3.29
C ALA A 119 -17.08 13.40 3.34
N GLY A 120 -16.23 13.54 2.31
CA GLY A 120 -15.22 14.58 2.24
C GLY A 120 -13.90 14.21 2.94
N TRP A 121 -13.73 12.96 3.36
CA TRP A 121 -12.49 12.48 3.96
C TRP A 121 -11.54 11.95 2.89
N ASP A 122 -10.29 11.69 3.27
CA ASP A 122 -9.33 11.04 2.37
C ASP A 122 -9.87 9.69 1.90
N ILE A 123 -9.54 9.34 0.65
CA ILE A 123 -10.02 8.11 0.03
C ILE A 123 -9.65 6.86 0.86
N ASP A 124 -8.50 6.87 1.52
CA ASP A 124 -7.97 5.75 2.30
C ASP A 124 -8.04 5.99 3.81
N ALA A 125 -8.97 6.81 4.28
CA ALA A 125 -9.08 7.14 5.70
C ALA A 125 -9.71 6.03 6.55
N TYR A 126 -10.41 5.07 5.94
CA TYR A 126 -10.98 3.94 6.66
C TYR A 126 -9.94 2.85 6.89
N ALA A 127 -9.89 2.30 8.09
CA ALA A 127 -8.97 1.20 8.41
C ALA A 127 -9.62 0.14 9.29
N GLU A 128 -9.13 -1.10 9.16
CA GLU A 128 -9.55 -2.25 9.96
C GLU A 128 -8.32 -2.85 10.67
N ILE A 129 -8.49 -3.25 11.92
CA ILE A 129 -7.47 -3.98 12.66
C ILE A 129 -7.18 -5.30 11.95
N THR A 130 -5.92 -5.73 11.94
CA THR A 130 -5.52 -6.98 11.33
C THR A 130 -4.52 -7.72 12.20
N ASP A 131 -4.55 -9.05 12.11
CA ASP A 131 -3.56 -9.94 12.72
C ASP A 131 -2.77 -10.72 11.65
N ARG A 132 -2.93 -10.33 10.37
CA ARG A 132 -2.38 -11.10 9.25
C ARG A 132 -0.89 -10.85 9.01
N TYR A 133 -0.29 -9.90 9.72
CA TYR A 133 1.15 -9.66 9.69
C TYR A 133 1.57 -9.03 11.02
N THR A 134 2.85 -9.12 11.34
CA THR A 134 3.45 -8.49 12.52
C THR A 134 4.75 -7.77 12.19
N THR A 135 5.19 -7.81 10.92
CA THR A 135 6.44 -7.18 10.46
C THR A 135 6.19 -6.43 9.16
N ILE A 136 7.09 -5.52 8.83
CA ILE A 136 7.07 -4.79 7.56
C ILE A 136 7.17 -5.77 6.37
N ASP A 137 8.02 -6.79 6.49
CA ASP A 137 8.17 -7.79 5.42
C ASP A 137 6.87 -8.56 5.20
N GLY A 138 6.21 -8.98 6.27
CA GLY A 138 4.90 -9.62 6.18
C GLY A 138 3.84 -8.72 5.58
N ALA A 139 3.87 -7.43 5.92
CA ALA A 139 2.90 -6.46 5.42
C ALA A 139 3.02 -6.27 3.90
N TRP A 140 4.23 -6.04 3.38
CA TRP A 140 4.35 -5.81 1.95
C TRP A 140 4.22 -7.09 1.13
N GLU A 141 4.58 -8.26 1.67
CA GLU A 141 4.27 -9.53 1.00
C GLU A 141 2.75 -9.73 0.89
N LEU A 142 2.00 -9.40 1.94
CA LEU A 142 0.54 -9.47 1.91
C LEU A 142 -0.05 -8.49 0.88
N LEU A 143 0.50 -7.27 0.80
CA LEU A 143 0.10 -6.30 -0.21
C LEU A 143 0.28 -6.87 -1.62
N LEU A 144 1.44 -7.45 -1.91
CA LEU A 144 1.72 -8.02 -3.23
C LEU A 144 0.74 -9.16 -3.55
N ASP A 145 0.44 -10.01 -2.58
CA ASP A 145 -0.49 -11.13 -2.78
C ASP A 145 -1.92 -10.63 -3.00
N GLU A 146 -2.39 -9.72 -2.15
CA GLU A 146 -3.79 -9.27 -2.20
C GLU A 146 -4.10 -8.33 -3.36
N CYS A 147 -3.10 -7.58 -3.81
CA CYS A 147 -3.30 -6.59 -4.86
C CYS A 147 -2.86 -7.09 -6.24
N ASN A 148 -2.81 -8.41 -6.40
CA ASN A 148 -2.55 -9.12 -7.64
C ASN A 148 -1.26 -8.72 -8.35
N PHE A 149 -0.18 -8.65 -7.59
CA PHE A 149 1.16 -8.51 -8.14
C PHE A 149 1.67 -9.89 -8.55
N ILE A 150 2.09 -10.01 -9.80
CA ILE A 150 2.58 -11.28 -10.37
C ILE A 150 4.09 -11.30 -10.24
N ARG A 151 4.61 -12.30 -9.52
CA ARG A 151 6.04 -12.46 -9.29
C ARG A 151 6.74 -12.97 -10.53
N PRO A 152 8.06 -12.67 -10.70
CA PRO A 152 8.84 -13.19 -11.85
C PRO A 152 8.83 -14.71 -11.88
N GLU A 153 8.89 -15.28 -13.09
CA GLU A 153 8.88 -16.74 -13.27
C GLU A 153 10.01 -17.45 -12.52
N ALA A 154 11.21 -16.87 -12.49
CA ALA A 154 12.34 -17.43 -11.76
C ALA A 154 12.05 -17.61 -10.28
N GLU A 155 11.32 -16.69 -9.68
CA GLU A 155 10.95 -16.75 -8.27
C GLU A 155 9.85 -17.79 -8.01
N LYS A 156 8.95 -18.00 -8.97
CA LYS A 156 7.90 -19.01 -8.86
C LYS A 156 8.44 -20.43 -8.93
N ILE A 157 9.52 -20.62 -9.70
CA ILE A 157 10.13 -21.95 -9.95
C ILE A 157 10.99 -22.38 -8.77
N GLN A 158 11.64 -21.44 -8.09
CA GLN A 158 12.48 -21.73 -6.93
C GLN A 158 11.64 -21.82 -5.67
N PRO A 159 11.59 -23.00 -5.01
CA PRO A 159 10.91 -23.07 -3.73
C PRO A 159 11.59 -22.15 -2.74
N LYS A 160 10.79 -21.50 -1.89
CA LYS A 160 11.33 -20.68 -0.81
C LYS A 160 12.17 -21.57 0.09
N MET A 161 13.44 -21.28 0.16
CA MET A 161 14.32 -21.89 1.16
C MET A 161 14.02 -21.28 2.50
N LEU A 162 13.54 -22.08 3.40
CA LEU A 162 13.31 -21.65 4.78
C LEU A 162 14.59 -21.76 5.60
#